data_e643e85e3c2b016a1ac3ac63987e2f4e
#
_entry.id   e643e85e3c2b016a1ac3ac63987e2f4e
#
_cell.length_a   1.000
_cell.length_b   1.000
_cell.length_c   1.000
_cell.angle_alpha   90.00
_cell.angle_beta   90.00
_cell.angle_gamma   90.00
#
_symmetry.space_group_name_H-M   'P 1'
#
loop_
_entity.id
_entity.type
_entity.pdbx_description
1 polymer ?
#
loop_
_entity_poly.entity_id
_entity_poly.type
_entity_poly.pdbx_seq_one_letter_code
_entity_poly.pdbx_strand_id
1 'polypeptide(L)'
;MKKNRILSLIVAMIMVCTLLIGAQQNVQAADGQECVDGSYLTNDDSSEVTVGSMSRGIYLKSGSSNIVRAGTGKIGAGGNTVGQKTVSKITVNVTVERLLNGKWAYYTSWTETNYNSVYVS
;
A
#
# COMPACT_ATOMS: atom_id res chain seq x y z
N MET A 1 7.71 -14.52 -59.10
CA MET A 1 7.87 -13.17 -58.48
C MET A 1 6.68 -12.74 -57.59
N LYS A 2 5.43 -13.00 -57.96
CA LYS A 2 4.29 -12.58 -57.12
C LYS A 2 4.17 -13.37 -55.80
N LYS A 3 4.47 -14.68 -55.81
CA LYS A 3 4.42 -15.52 -54.59
C LYS A 3 5.35 -15.08 -53.49
N ASN A 4 6.55 -14.62 -53.80
CA ASN A 4 7.56 -14.19 -52.81
C ASN A 4 7.18 -12.84 -52.15
N ARG A 5 6.48 -11.97 -52.90
CA ARG A 5 5.98 -10.69 -52.36
C ARG A 5 4.82 -10.88 -51.38
N ILE A 6 3.94 -11.84 -51.67
CA ILE A 6 2.82 -12.18 -50.77
C ILE A 6 3.36 -12.82 -49.50
N LEU A 7 4.34 -13.72 -49.61
CA LEU A 7 4.97 -14.35 -48.46
C LEU A 7 5.70 -13.32 -47.54
N SER A 8 6.40 -12.35 -48.15
CA SER A 8 7.04 -11.26 -47.42
C SER A 8 6.05 -10.37 -46.71
N LEU A 9 4.91 -10.06 -47.28
CA LEU A 9 3.84 -9.30 -46.67
C LEU A 9 3.20 -10.02 -45.47
N ILE A 10 3.01 -11.34 -45.59
CA ILE A 10 2.46 -12.16 -44.51
C ILE A 10 3.44 -12.22 -43.33
N VAL A 11 4.73 -12.41 -43.59
CA VAL A 11 5.77 -12.42 -42.55
C VAL A 11 5.87 -11.08 -41.86
N ALA A 12 5.82 -9.96 -42.59
CA ALA A 12 5.82 -8.61 -42.02
C ALA A 12 4.58 -8.35 -41.14
N MET A 13 3.43 -8.83 -41.55
CA MET A 13 2.17 -8.70 -40.81
C MET A 13 2.17 -9.51 -39.49
N ILE A 14 2.74 -10.70 -39.52
CA ILE A 14 2.92 -11.56 -38.34
C ILE A 14 3.91 -10.88 -37.35
N MET A 15 4.98 -10.28 -37.85
CA MET A 15 5.98 -9.59 -37.03
C MET A 15 5.41 -8.34 -36.33
N VAL A 16 4.53 -7.60 -37.01
CA VAL A 16 3.84 -6.44 -36.42
C VAL A 16 2.82 -6.88 -35.35
N CYS A 17 2.10 -7.98 -35.57
CA CYS A 17 1.16 -8.52 -34.59
C CYS A 17 1.88 -9.01 -33.32
N THR A 18 3.06 -9.60 -33.42
CA THR A 18 3.83 -10.05 -32.24
C THR A 18 4.39 -8.88 -31.43
N LEU A 19 4.68 -7.77 -32.07
CA LEU A 19 5.11 -6.54 -31.37
C LEU A 19 3.96 -5.85 -30.61
N LEU A 20 2.72 -5.99 -31.11
CA LEU A 20 1.54 -5.45 -30.42
C LEU A 20 1.07 -6.29 -29.23
N ILE A 21 1.35 -7.59 -29.21
CA ILE A 21 1.01 -8.48 -28.10
C ILE A 21 2.04 -8.34 -26.96
N GLY A 22 3.27 -7.92 -27.27
CA GLY A 22 4.33 -7.68 -26.28
C GLY A 22 4.18 -6.37 -25.50
N ALA A 23 3.24 -5.51 -25.86
CA ALA A 23 2.99 -4.23 -25.19
C ALA A 23 1.77 -4.28 -24.23
N GLN A 24 1.31 -5.45 -23.85
CA GLN A 24 0.61 -5.57 -22.58
C GLN A 24 1.67 -5.48 -21.47
N GLN A 25 2.20 -4.27 -21.27
CA GLN A 25 2.60 -3.91 -19.95
C GLN A 25 1.34 -4.13 -19.10
N ASN A 26 1.36 -5.19 -18.30
CA ASN A 26 0.62 -5.18 -17.07
C ASN A 26 1.00 -3.85 -16.43
N VAL A 27 0.11 -2.89 -16.52
CA VAL A 27 0.03 -1.84 -15.53
C VAL A 27 -0.40 -2.61 -14.28
N GLN A 28 0.53 -3.28 -13.65
CA GLN A 28 0.48 -3.50 -12.24
C GLN A 28 0.37 -2.08 -11.69
N ALA A 29 -0.85 -1.70 -11.40
CA ALA A 29 -1.10 -0.65 -10.44
C ALA A 29 -0.11 -0.90 -9.33
N ALA A 30 0.72 0.05 -8.96
CA ALA A 30 1.87 0.00 -8.08
C ALA A 30 1.73 -1.10 -7.00
N ASP A 31 1.63 -2.32 -7.47
CA ASP A 31 1.44 -3.54 -6.75
C ASP A 31 2.80 -3.78 -6.14
N GLY A 32 2.89 -3.47 -4.86
CA GLY A 32 4.09 -3.72 -4.08
C GLY A 32 4.93 -2.52 -3.71
N GLN A 33 4.46 -1.28 -3.83
CA GLN A 33 5.08 -0.23 -3.05
C GLN A 33 4.61 -0.39 -1.60
N GLU A 34 5.45 -1.06 -0.83
CA GLU A 34 5.26 -1.22 0.61
C GLU A 34 5.07 0.16 1.24
N CYS A 35 3.93 0.38 1.87
CA CYS A 35 3.69 1.57 2.65
C CYS A 35 4.59 1.55 3.89
N VAL A 36 4.87 2.71 4.47
CA VAL A 36 5.75 2.87 5.64
C VAL A 36 5.33 2.00 6.83
N ASP A 37 4.06 1.64 6.91
CA ASP A 37 3.46 0.78 7.93
C ASP A 37 3.39 -0.72 7.53
N GLY A 38 3.89 -1.09 6.36
CA GLY A 38 3.83 -2.46 5.84
C GLY A 38 2.50 -2.84 5.20
N SER A 39 1.56 -1.90 5.03
CA SER A 39 0.30 -2.14 4.32
C SER A 39 0.49 -2.16 2.80
N TYR A 40 -0.44 -2.80 2.11
CA TYR A 40 -0.46 -2.89 0.64
C TYR A 40 -1.72 -2.25 0.09
N LEU A 41 -1.64 -1.79 -1.16
CA LEU A 41 -2.82 -1.34 -1.88
C LEU A 41 -3.80 -2.51 -2.06
N THR A 42 -5.05 -2.27 -1.69
CA THR A 42 -6.14 -3.24 -1.85
C THR A 42 -7.38 -2.57 -2.45
N ASN A 43 -8.21 -3.34 -3.11
CA ASN A 43 -9.53 -2.93 -3.57
C ASN A 43 -10.63 -3.25 -2.55
N ASP A 44 -10.26 -3.82 -1.40
CA ASP A 44 -11.20 -4.13 -0.33
C ASP A 44 -11.72 -2.85 0.35
N ASP A 45 -12.85 -2.96 1.01
CA ASP A 45 -13.44 -1.84 1.76
C ASP A 45 -12.68 -1.52 3.06
N SER A 46 -11.76 -2.38 3.47
CA SER A 46 -10.90 -2.18 4.64
C SER A 46 -9.54 -2.84 4.47
N SER A 47 -8.54 -2.26 5.11
CA SER A 47 -7.22 -2.86 5.25
C SER A 47 -6.70 -2.64 6.65
N GLU A 48 -6.08 -3.67 7.22
CA GLU A 48 -5.45 -3.63 8.54
C GLU A 48 -4.11 -4.33 8.48
N VAL A 49 -3.13 -3.73 9.12
CA VAL A 49 -1.78 -4.30 9.29
C VAL A 49 -1.40 -4.24 10.75
N THR A 50 -0.89 -5.35 11.27
CA THR A 50 -0.30 -5.45 12.60
C THR A 50 1.16 -5.83 12.47
N VAL A 51 2.03 -5.00 13.02
CA VAL A 51 3.47 -5.26 13.07
C VAL A 51 3.85 -5.67 14.50
N GLY A 52 4.34 -6.89 14.65
CA GLY A 52 4.88 -7.40 15.91
C GLY A 52 6.27 -6.82 16.20
N SER A 53 6.78 -7.10 17.39
CA SER A 53 8.08 -6.58 17.87
C SER A 53 9.28 -7.25 17.20
N MET A 54 9.44 -7.13 15.91
CA MET A 54 10.70 -7.48 15.28
C MET A 54 11.69 -6.32 15.45
N SER A 55 12.54 -6.39 16.47
CA SER A 55 13.71 -5.54 16.71
C SER A 55 13.51 -4.07 17.11
N ARG A 56 12.40 -3.65 17.72
CA ARG A 56 12.15 -2.25 18.10
C ARG A 56 12.29 -1.94 19.59
N GLY A 57 13.18 -2.63 20.27
CA GLY A 57 13.48 -2.38 21.68
C GLY A 57 12.58 -3.15 22.65
N ILE A 58 12.96 -3.09 23.94
CA ILE A 58 12.39 -3.89 25.03
C ILE A 58 10.99 -3.42 25.49
N TYR A 59 10.50 -2.31 24.99
CA TYR A 59 9.26 -1.69 25.46
C TYR A 59 8.08 -1.86 24.50
N LEU A 60 8.32 -1.96 23.20
CA LEU A 60 7.28 -2.08 22.19
C LEU A 60 6.95 -3.56 21.93
N LYS A 61 5.67 -3.93 22.05
CA LYS A 61 5.15 -5.25 21.70
C LYS A 61 4.64 -5.31 20.27
N SER A 62 3.74 -4.39 19.90
CA SER A 62 3.15 -4.33 18.57
C SER A 62 2.60 -2.95 18.27
N GLY A 63 2.38 -2.68 17.00
CA GLY A 63 1.59 -1.57 16.52
C GLY A 63 0.67 -2.06 15.41
N SER A 64 -0.47 -1.42 15.23
CA SER A 64 -1.32 -1.67 14.06
C SER A 64 -1.80 -0.38 13.44
N SER A 65 -2.09 -0.44 12.17
CA SER A 65 -2.81 0.60 11.43
C SER A 65 -4.00 -0.02 10.71
N ASN A 66 -5.06 0.74 10.59
CA ASN A 66 -6.24 0.34 9.84
C ASN A 66 -6.83 1.51 9.06
N ILE A 67 -7.46 1.17 7.95
CA ILE A 67 -8.22 2.10 7.13
C ILE A 67 -9.47 1.39 6.64
N VAL A 68 -10.59 2.10 6.60
CA VAL A 68 -11.88 1.56 6.17
C VAL A 68 -12.63 2.60 5.35
N ARG A 69 -13.33 2.13 4.33
CA ARG A 69 -14.28 2.95 3.58
C ARG A 69 -15.55 3.14 4.41
N ALA A 70 -15.79 4.36 4.88
CA ALA A 70 -16.95 4.71 5.70
C ALA A 70 -18.15 5.24 4.88
N GLY A 71 -18.02 5.28 3.55
CA GLY A 71 -19.05 5.75 2.63
C GLY A 71 -18.43 6.50 1.44
N THR A 72 -19.29 7.04 0.56
CA THR A 72 -18.81 7.79 -0.61
C THR A 72 -18.00 9.01 -0.16
N GLY A 73 -16.72 9.06 -0.55
CA GLY A 73 -15.81 10.16 -0.19
C GLY A 73 -15.44 10.22 1.29
N LYS A 74 -15.70 9.16 2.07
CA LYS A 74 -15.40 9.09 3.50
C LYS A 74 -14.55 7.87 3.81
N ILE A 75 -13.53 8.08 4.62
CA ILE A 75 -12.71 7.01 5.17
C ILE A 75 -12.66 7.13 6.71
N GLY A 76 -12.55 5.99 7.38
CA GLY A 76 -12.09 5.91 8.75
C GLY A 76 -10.64 5.42 8.75
N ALA A 77 -9.80 6.02 9.56
CA ALA A 77 -8.43 5.57 9.71
C ALA A 77 -8.06 5.57 11.20
N GLY A 78 -7.21 4.63 11.60
CA GLY A 78 -6.80 4.51 12.98
C GLY A 78 -5.48 3.76 13.11
N GLY A 79 -4.95 3.77 14.31
CA GLY A 79 -3.77 3.02 14.66
C GLY A 79 -3.69 2.80 16.16
N ASN A 80 -2.90 1.82 16.56
CA ASN A 80 -2.61 1.61 17.96
C ASN A 80 -1.14 1.24 18.20
N THR A 81 -0.72 1.45 19.41
CA THR A 81 0.59 1.03 19.91
C THR A 81 0.41 0.27 21.22
N VAL A 82 1.00 -0.90 21.29
CA VAL A 82 0.97 -1.79 22.46
C VAL A 82 2.38 -1.99 23.00
N GLY A 83 2.57 -1.68 24.27
CA GLY A 83 3.81 -1.94 24.98
C GLY A 83 3.88 -3.35 25.55
N GLN A 84 5.07 -3.81 25.88
CA GLN A 84 5.28 -5.07 26.62
C GLN A 84 4.98 -4.93 28.11
N LYS A 85 5.05 -3.73 28.62
CA LYS A 85 4.76 -3.37 30.00
C LYS A 85 4.28 -1.94 30.07
N THR A 86 3.70 -1.57 31.20
CA THR A 86 3.33 -0.18 31.47
C THR A 86 4.56 0.73 31.37
N VAL A 87 4.43 1.79 30.58
CA VAL A 87 5.45 2.82 30.39
C VAL A 87 4.92 4.18 30.83
N SER A 88 5.81 5.08 31.19
CA SER A 88 5.43 6.43 31.65
C SER A 88 4.71 7.23 30.57
N LYS A 89 5.04 7.00 29.30
CA LYS A 89 4.40 7.63 28.15
C LYS A 89 4.40 6.65 26.96
N ILE A 90 3.25 6.51 26.31
CA ILE A 90 3.08 5.78 25.06
C ILE A 90 2.31 6.66 24.06
N THR A 91 2.75 6.66 22.82
CA THR A 91 2.20 7.54 21.78
C THR A 91 1.98 6.75 20.50
N VAL A 92 0.88 7.04 19.81
CA VAL A 92 0.63 6.65 18.42
C VAL A 92 0.51 7.91 17.56
N ASN A 93 1.20 7.92 16.44
CA ASN A 93 1.02 8.92 15.40
C ASN A 93 0.42 8.22 14.18
N VAL A 94 -0.72 8.70 13.72
CA VAL A 94 -1.41 8.21 12.53
C VAL A 94 -1.30 9.25 11.44
N THR A 95 -0.76 8.84 10.29
CA THR A 95 -0.66 9.68 9.09
C THR A 95 -1.49 9.03 7.99
N VAL A 96 -2.37 9.81 7.38
CA VAL A 96 -3.17 9.41 6.23
C VAL A 96 -2.56 10.04 4.99
N GLU A 97 -2.29 9.22 4.01
CA GLU A 97 -1.83 9.62 2.70
C GLU A 97 -2.77 9.10 1.62
N ARG A 98 -2.78 9.73 0.48
CA ARG A 98 -3.54 9.28 -0.69
C ARG A 98 -2.65 9.18 -1.90
N LEU A 99 -2.91 8.18 -2.73
CA LEU A 99 -2.18 8.00 -3.98
C LEU A 99 -2.74 8.94 -5.06
N LEU A 100 -1.92 9.88 -5.51
CA LEU A 100 -2.23 10.81 -6.58
C LEU A 100 -1.20 10.68 -7.69
N ASN A 101 -1.65 10.30 -8.88
CA ASN A 101 -0.77 10.15 -10.05
C ASN A 101 0.46 9.25 -9.76
N GLY A 102 0.26 8.15 -9.04
CA GLY A 102 1.32 7.21 -8.68
C GLY A 102 2.27 7.69 -7.57
N LYS A 103 1.95 8.78 -6.88
CA LYS A 103 2.73 9.30 -5.74
C LYS A 103 1.87 9.45 -4.51
N TRP A 104 2.40 9.04 -3.35
CA TRP A 104 1.77 9.25 -2.06
C TRP A 104 1.83 10.73 -1.70
N ALA A 105 0.70 11.29 -1.38
CA ALA A 105 0.54 12.68 -0.96
C ALA A 105 -0.11 12.73 0.41
N TYR A 106 0.52 13.46 1.32
CA TYR A 106 -0.01 13.71 2.66
C TYR A 106 -1.42 14.28 2.59
N TYR A 107 -2.30 13.78 3.44
CA TYR A 107 -3.65 14.27 3.59
C TYR A 107 -3.90 14.83 4.98
N THR A 108 -3.66 14.06 6.04
CA THR A 108 -3.84 14.50 7.43
C THR A 108 -3.03 13.60 8.38
N SER A 109 -2.82 14.06 9.59
CA SER A 109 -2.26 13.25 10.67
C SER A 109 -2.74 13.74 12.04
N TRP A 110 -2.70 12.83 13.00
CA TRP A 110 -2.94 13.14 14.41
C TRP A 110 -2.09 12.25 15.30
N THR A 111 -1.99 12.67 16.57
CA THR A 111 -1.18 11.97 17.57
C THR A 111 -2.02 11.80 18.83
N GLU A 112 -2.07 10.57 19.33
CA GLU A 112 -2.65 10.25 20.62
C GLU A 112 -1.56 9.81 21.59
N THR A 113 -1.71 10.18 22.86
CA THR A 113 -0.74 9.88 23.91
C THR A 113 -1.44 9.45 25.18
N ASN A 114 -1.00 8.33 25.74
CA ASN A 114 -1.39 7.89 27.07
C ASN A 114 -0.19 7.88 28.00
N TYR A 115 -0.45 8.14 29.27
CA TYR A 115 0.55 8.11 30.33
C TYR A 115 0.30 6.94 31.27
N ASN A 116 1.39 6.38 31.82
CA ASN A 116 1.34 5.23 32.72
C ASN A 116 0.46 4.10 32.17
N SER A 117 0.64 3.79 30.90
CA SER A 117 -0.19 2.87 30.15
C SER A 117 0.65 1.86 29.35
N VAL A 118 0.03 0.77 28.99
CA VAL A 118 0.55 -0.25 28.06
C VAL A 118 -0.01 -0.08 26.65
N TYR A 119 -1.00 0.82 26.49
CA TYR A 119 -1.77 0.91 25.24
C TYR A 119 -2.16 2.35 24.92
N VAL A 120 -2.20 2.68 23.63
CA VAL A 120 -2.77 3.91 23.06
C VAL A 120 -3.38 3.63 21.68
N SER A 121 -4.51 4.25 21.36
CA SER A 121 -5.18 4.18 20.05
C SER A 121 -5.84 5.50 19.70
#